data_985f35ff1b608a298b9d5124355014be
#
_entry.id   985f35ff1b608a298b9d5124355014be
#
_cell.length_a   1.000
_cell.length_b   1.000
_cell.length_c   1.000
_cell.angle_alpha   90.00
_cell.angle_beta   90.00
_cell.angle_gamma   90.00
#
_symmetry.space_group_name_H-M   'P 1'
#
loop_
_entity.id
_entity.type
_entity.pdbx_description
1 polymer ?
#
loop_
_entity_poly.entity_id
_entity_poly.type
_entity_poly.pdbx_seq_one_letter_code
_entity_poly.pdbx_strand_id
1 'polypeptide(L)'
;MVVGSIYCLMAVGITFIYSVVRMINWAMGEFYMIGGYVQYLLIESWLGPARWYLAVPLAALGVAVLGMAVQRVLLRPMFSGTLERLDEYATIVTIALTVLFRNLAIVVFGPYQFSPPDYAPPLQLGPLPLNGSRFVA
;
A
#
# COMPACT_ATOMS: atom_id res chain seq x y z
N MET A 1 -11.78 13.42 -7.66
CA MET A 1 -10.38 13.62 -8.12
C MET A 1 -9.41 12.75 -7.33
N VAL A 2 -9.47 12.69 -6.00
CA VAL A 2 -8.55 11.89 -5.16
C VAL A 2 -8.50 10.41 -5.53
N VAL A 3 -9.65 9.76 -5.71
CA VAL A 3 -9.71 8.34 -6.09
C VAL A 3 -9.03 8.08 -7.44
N GLY A 4 -9.18 9.01 -8.40
CA GLY A 4 -8.52 8.90 -9.69
C GLY A 4 -7.00 9.02 -9.62
N SER A 5 -6.45 9.87 -8.73
CA SER A 5 -5.01 9.99 -8.53
C SER A 5 -4.42 8.75 -7.86
N ILE A 6 -5.14 8.11 -6.94
CA ILE A 6 -4.75 6.84 -6.33
C ILE A 6 -4.66 5.73 -7.39
N TYR A 7 -5.68 5.60 -8.24
CA TYR A 7 -5.65 4.62 -9.34
C TYR A 7 -4.53 4.91 -10.34
N CYS A 8 -4.27 6.18 -10.65
CA CYS A 8 -3.17 6.57 -11.52
C CYS A 8 -1.81 6.16 -10.92
N LEU A 9 -1.61 6.42 -9.64
CA LEU A 9 -0.38 6.05 -8.94
C LEU A 9 -0.19 4.52 -8.91
N MET A 10 -1.26 3.77 -8.64
CA MET A 10 -1.23 2.31 -8.68
C MET A 10 -0.90 1.79 -10.10
N ALA A 11 -1.51 2.37 -11.13
CA ALA A 11 -1.25 1.99 -12.52
C ALA A 11 0.22 2.23 -12.92
N VAL A 12 0.78 3.39 -12.54
CA VAL A 12 2.19 3.70 -12.75
C VAL A 12 3.09 2.70 -12.03
N GLY A 13 2.78 2.37 -10.76
CA GLY A 13 3.53 1.39 -9.99
C GLY A 13 3.52 0.00 -10.62
N ILE A 14 2.36 -0.49 -11.06
CA ILE A 14 2.22 -1.79 -11.74
C ILE A 14 3.00 -1.78 -13.06
N THR A 15 2.87 -0.71 -13.85
CA THR A 15 3.58 -0.57 -15.13
C THR A 15 5.09 -0.57 -14.93
N PHE A 16 5.57 0.14 -13.90
CA PHE A 16 7.01 0.19 -13.59
C PHE A 16 7.55 -1.19 -13.19
N ILE A 17 6.87 -1.91 -12.30
CA ILE A 17 7.27 -3.25 -11.90
C ILE A 17 7.25 -4.21 -13.10
N TYR A 18 6.20 -4.17 -13.91
CA TYR A 18 6.08 -5.01 -15.10
C TYR A 18 7.17 -4.71 -16.13
N SER A 19 7.53 -3.44 -16.31
CA SER A 19 8.60 -3.02 -17.22
C SER A 19 9.97 -3.60 -16.84
N VAL A 20 10.26 -3.68 -15.54
CA VAL A 20 11.56 -4.14 -15.02
C VAL A 20 11.61 -5.65 -14.87
N VAL A 21 10.58 -6.25 -14.28
CA VAL A 21 10.59 -7.67 -13.87
C VAL A 21 9.84 -8.55 -14.85
N ARG A 22 9.02 -7.97 -15.73
CA ARG A 22 8.13 -8.63 -16.70
C ARG A 22 7.15 -9.63 -16.07
N MET A 23 6.76 -9.39 -14.82
CA MET A 23 5.81 -10.20 -14.07
C MET A 23 4.74 -9.32 -13.46
N ILE A 24 3.50 -9.84 -13.39
CA ILE A 24 2.38 -9.14 -12.77
C ILE A 24 2.36 -9.49 -11.29
N ASN A 25 2.55 -8.47 -10.44
CA ASN A 25 2.41 -8.62 -9.00
C ASN A 25 0.97 -8.31 -8.57
N TRP A 26 0.18 -9.35 -8.30
CA TRP A 26 -1.21 -9.22 -7.85
C TRP A 26 -1.34 -8.67 -6.43
N ALA A 27 -0.29 -8.75 -5.62
CA ALA A 27 -0.30 -8.27 -4.24
C ALA A 27 -0.13 -6.74 -4.11
N MET A 28 -0.08 -5.98 -5.21
CA MET A 28 0.17 -4.55 -5.19
C MET A 28 -0.88 -3.77 -4.38
N GLY A 29 -2.15 -4.16 -4.50
CA GLY A 29 -3.24 -3.57 -3.72
C GLY A 29 -3.09 -3.77 -2.22
N GLU A 30 -2.58 -4.93 -1.82
CA GLU A 30 -2.37 -5.26 -0.40
C GLU A 30 -1.20 -4.47 0.20
N PHE A 31 -0.15 -4.21 -0.56
CA PHE A 31 0.93 -3.32 -0.13
C PHE A 31 0.44 -1.88 0.09
N TYR A 32 -0.45 -1.40 -0.78
CA TYR A 32 -1.10 -0.11 -0.59
C TYR A 32 -1.95 -0.09 0.69
N MET A 33 -2.76 -1.13 0.90
CA MET A 33 -3.58 -1.28 2.10
C MET A 33 -2.73 -1.29 3.38
N ILE A 34 -1.64 -2.06 3.40
CA ILE A 34 -0.70 -2.12 4.53
C ILE A 34 -0.08 -0.73 4.77
N GLY A 35 0.29 -0.01 3.71
CA GLY A 35 0.80 1.35 3.81
C GLY A 35 -0.18 2.28 4.52
N GLY A 36 -1.46 2.20 4.18
CA GLY A 36 -2.52 2.96 4.85
C GLY A 36 -2.65 2.62 6.33
N TYR A 37 -2.62 1.34 6.69
CA TYR A 37 -2.66 0.92 8.10
C TYR A 37 -1.44 1.36 8.89
N VAL A 38 -0.24 1.23 8.33
CA VAL A 38 1.00 1.68 8.97
C VAL A 38 0.97 3.20 9.18
N GLN A 39 0.52 3.95 8.17
CA GLN A 39 0.36 5.40 8.30
C GLN A 39 -0.62 5.77 9.39
N TYR A 40 -1.77 5.10 9.46
CA TYR A 40 -2.78 5.31 10.50
C TYR A 40 -2.19 5.06 11.89
N LEU A 41 -1.52 3.93 12.10
CA LEU A 41 -0.89 3.60 13.38
C LEU A 41 0.19 4.62 13.79
N LEU A 42 1.00 5.08 12.84
CA LEU A 42 2.05 6.07 13.11
C LEU A 42 1.46 7.42 13.57
N ILE A 43 0.35 7.83 12.98
CA ILE A 43 -0.32 9.08 13.36
C ILE A 43 -0.98 8.94 14.73
N GLU A 44 -1.67 7.83 14.99
CA GLU A 44 -2.41 7.63 16.23
C GLU A 44 -1.51 7.40 17.43
N SER A 45 -0.42 6.60 17.28
CA SER A 45 0.41 6.19 18.40
C SER A 45 1.64 7.05 18.66
N TRP A 46 2.25 7.65 17.63
CA TRP A 46 3.58 8.25 17.79
C TRP A 46 3.68 9.72 17.38
N LEU A 47 3.12 10.10 16.25
CA LEU A 47 3.36 11.43 15.67
C LEU A 47 2.28 12.46 16.02
N GLY A 48 1.07 12.01 16.35
CA GLY A 48 -0.08 12.88 16.51
C GLY A 48 -0.48 13.58 15.20
N PRO A 49 -1.63 14.25 15.18
CA PRO A 49 -2.19 14.89 13.97
C PRO A 49 -1.33 16.04 13.43
N ALA A 50 -0.48 16.68 14.27
CA ALA A 50 0.36 17.80 13.86
C ALA A 50 1.54 17.43 12.95
N ARG A 51 1.97 16.16 12.95
CA ARG A 51 3.16 15.68 12.21
C ARG A 51 2.83 14.64 11.14
N TRP A 52 1.63 14.69 10.59
CA TRP A 52 1.17 13.77 9.56
C TRP A 52 2.11 13.66 8.34
N TYR A 53 2.83 14.74 7.99
CA TYR A 53 3.78 14.77 6.88
C TYR A 53 4.99 13.85 7.08
N LEU A 54 5.34 13.50 8.33
CA LEU A 54 6.40 12.54 8.64
C LEU A 54 5.90 11.09 8.59
N ALA A 55 4.60 10.87 8.79
CA ALA A 55 4.00 9.54 8.75
C ALA A 55 4.07 8.94 7.35
N VAL A 56 3.93 9.74 6.29
CA VAL A 56 3.96 9.29 4.90
C VAL A 56 5.32 8.65 4.53
N PRO A 57 6.48 9.31 4.69
CA PRO A 57 7.75 8.69 4.36
C PRO A 57 8.11 7.52 5.28
N LEU A 58 7.72 7.56 6.56
CA LEU A 58 7.92 6.42 7.45
C LEU A 58 7.09 5.20 7.03
N ALA A 59 5.83 5.39 6.69
CA ALA A 59 4.97 4.32 6.18
C ALA A 59 5.53 3.75 4.87
N ALA A 60 5.96 4.61 3.94
CA ALA A 60 6.59 4.19 2.70
C ALA A 60 7.85 3.35 2.95
N LEU A 61 8.67 3.73 3.92
CA LEU A 61 9.87 3.00 4.31
C LEU A 61 9.53 1.63 4.92
N GLY A 62 8.51 1.57 5.77
CA GLY A 62 8.00 0.32 6.34
C GLY A 62 7.51 -0.66 5.27
N VAL A 63 6.71 -0.16 4.31
CA VAL A 63 6.23 -0.98 3.17
C VAL A 63 7.38 -1.38 2.26
N ALA A 64 8.37 -0.51 2.04
CA ALA A 64 9.56 -0.86 1.24
C ALA A 64 10.36 -2.00 1.89
N VAL A 65 10.55 -1.97 3.20
CA VAL A 65 11.22 -3.06 3.95
C VAL A 65 10.43 -4.35 3.84
N LEU A 66 9.10 -4.29 3.99
CA LEU A 66 8.23 -5.45 3.82
C LEU A 66 8.33 -6.01 2.40
N GLY A 67 8.29 -5.15 1.38
CA GLY A 67 8.44 -5.53 -0.02
C GLY A 67 9.79 -6.20 -0.31
N MET A 68 10.88 -5.66 0.26
CA MET A 68 12.21 -6.29 0.17
C MET A 68 12.25 -7.67 0.86
N ALA A 69 11.61 -7.83 2.00
CA ALA A 69 11.52 -9.11 2.69
C ALA A 69 10.75 -10.15 1.84
N VAL A 70 9.59 -9.76 1.30
CA VAL A 70 8.79 -10.61 0.39
C VAL A 70 9.60 -10.99 -0.84
N GLN A 71 10.27 -10.04 -1.47
CA GLN A 71 11.13 -10.29 -2.62
C GLN A 71 12.23 -11.28 -2.28
N ARG A 72 12.90 -11.08 -1.16
CA ARG A 72 14.05 -11.89 -0.77
C ARG A 72 13.68 -13.32 -0.40
N VAL A 73 12.52 -13.50 0.25
CA VAL A 73 12.08 -14.81 0.74
C VAL A 73 11.31 -15.59 -0.31
N LEU A 74 10.36 -14.92 -1.00
CA LEU A 74 9.43 -15.60 -1.89
C LEU A 74 9.82 -15.53 -3.37
N LEU A 75 10.36 -14.39 -3.82
CA LEU A 75 10.65 -14.20 -5.24
C LEU A 75 12.09 -14.54 -5.61
N ARG A 76 13.04 -14.42 -4.68
CA ARG A 76 14.44 -14.72 -4.95
C ARG A 76 14.71 -16.17 -5.39
N PRO A 77 14.05 -17.22 -4.81
CA PRO A 77 14.24 -18.61 -5.26
C PRO A 77 13.90 -18.80 -6.74
N MET A 78 13.01 -17.95 -7.28
CA MET A 78 12.59 -17.97 -8.67
C MET A 78 13.73 -17.64 -9.65
N PHE A 79 14.65 -16.76 -9.25
CA PHE A 79 15.80 -16.36 -10.07
C PHE A 79 16.99 -17.32 -9.97
N SER A 80 16.91 -18.36 -9.14
CA SER A 80 17.98 -19.37 -8.99
C SER A 80 18.04 -20.44 -10.08
N GLY A 81 17.23 -20.32 -11.13
CA GLY A 81 17.30 -21.16 -12.34
C GLY A 81 16.66 -22.54 -12.22
N THR A 82 15.99 -22.85 -11.10
CA THR A 82 15.37 -24.17 -10.86
C THR A 82 13.94 -24.29 -11.38
N LEU A 83 13.33 -23.21 -11.84
CA LEU A 83 11.93 -23.16 -12.26
C LEU A 83 11.83 -22.90 -13.77
N GLU A 84 11.18 -23.79 -14.50
CA GLU A 84 10.94 -23.65 -15.94
C GLU A 84 9.89 -22.58 -16.30
N ARG A 85 8.97 -22.28 -15.36
CA ARG A 85 7.83 -21.36 -15.59
C ARG A 85 7.78 -20.28 -14.52
N LEU A 86 8.62 -19.28 -14.70
CA LEU A 86 8.78 -18.16 -13.76
C LEU A 86 7.49 -17.33 -13.59
N ASP A 87 6.76 -17.09 -14.68
CA ASP A 87 5.55 -16.26 -14.68
C ASP A 87 4.40 -16.92 -13.91
N GLU A 88 4.23 -18.23 -14.06
CA GLU A 88 3.20 -18.99 -13.35
C GLU A 88 3.49 -19.02 -11.85
N TYR A 89 4.74 -19.28 -11.48
CA TYR A 89 5.15 -19.27 -10.07
C TYR A 89 4.92 -17.91 -9.42
N ALA A 90 5.36 -16.82 -10.07
CA ALA A 90 5.17 -15.47 -9.58
C ALA A 90 3.68 -15.14 -9.37
N THR A 91 2.84 -15.54 -10.31
CA THR A 91 1.40 -15.31 -10.24
C THR A 91 0.79 -16.06 -9.06
N ILE A 92 1.10 -17.34 -8.88
CA ILE A 92 0.58 -18.14 -7.77
C ILE A 92 1.03 -17.57 -6.41
N VAL A 93 2.32 -17.24 -6.28
CA VAL A 93 2.89 -16.70 -5.05
C VAL A 93 2.27 -15.33 -4.71
N THR A 94 2.10 -14.45 -5.68
CA THR A 94 1.52 -13.11 -5.41
C THR A 94 0.03 -13.18 -5.11
N ILE A 95 -0.74 -14.11 -5.70
CA ILE A 95 -2.14 -14.37 -5.34
C ILE A 95 -2.22 -14.92 -3.92
N ALA A 96 -1.39 -15.90 -3.57
CA ALA A 96 -1.33 -16.43 -2.21
C ALA A 96 -0.99 -15.33 -1.18
N LEU A 97 -0.06 -14.44 -1.53
CA LEU A 97 0.33 -13.29 -0.72
C LEU A 97 -0.82 -12.30 -0.52
N THR A 98 -1.63 -12.06 -1.57
CA THR A 98 -2.85 -11.24 -1.50
C THR A 98 -3.82 -11.80 -0.46
N VAL A 99 -4.10 -13.10 -0.53
CA VAL A 99 -5.00 -13.76 0.43
C VAL A 99 -4.43 -13.69 1.86
N LEU A 100 -3.13 -13.92 2.01
CA LEU A 100 -2.45 -13.88 3.30
C LEU A 100 -2.51 -12.48 3.92
N PHE A 101 -2.13 -11.45 3.19
CA PHE A 101 -2.13 -10.07 3.72
C PHE A 101 -3.53 -9.57 4.04
N ARG A 102 -4.52 -9.90 3.20
CA ARG A 102 -5.91 -9.55 3.45
C ARG A 102 -6.43 -10.18 4.74
N ASN A 103 -6.20 -11.47 4.93
CA ASN A 103 -6.62 -12.15 6.15
C ASN A 103 -5.84 -11.66 7.38
N LEU A 104 -4.54 -11.41 7.24
CA LEU A 104 -3.73 -10.84 8.31
C LEU A 104 -4.25 -9.47 8.74
N ALA A 105 -4.59 -8.60 7.79
CA ALA A 105 -5.18 -7.29 8.09
C ALA A 105 -6.50 -7.42 8.85
N ILE A 106 -7.39 -8.35 8.45
CA ILE A 106 -8.67 -8.59 9.15
C ILE A 106 -8.43 -9.11 10.58
N VAL A 107 -7.44 -9.98 10.77
CA VAL A 107 -7.12 -10.53 12.11
C VAL A 107 -6.52 -9.47 13.02
N VAL A 108 -5.64 -8.60 12.50
CA VAL A 108 -4.92 -7.60 13.30
C VAL A 108 -5.78 -6.35 13.55
N PHE A 109 -6.47 -5.87 12.53
CA PHE A 109 -7.22 -4.60 12.59
C PHE A 109 -8.73 -4.80 12.71
N GLY A 110 -9.22 -6.02 12.47
CA GLY A 110 -10.66 -6.32 12.45
C GLY A 110 -11.33 -5.93 11.12
N PRO A 111 -12.64 -6.26 10.98
CA PRO A 111 -13.39 -6.01 9.74
C PRO A 111 -13.91 -4.56 9.61
N TYR A 112 -13.52 -3.68 10.50
CA TYR A 112 -14.02 -2.30 10.52
C TYR A 112 -13.18 -1.38 9.63
N GLN A 113 -13.86 -0.43 8.99
CA GLN A 113 -13.19 0.66 8.28
C GLN A 113 -12.63 1.67 9.28
N PHE A 114 -11.32 1.83 9.28
CA PHE A 114 -10.66 2.90 10.01
C PHE A 114 -10.69 4.16 9.14
N SER A 115 -11.40 5.19 9.59
CA SER A 115 -11.31 6.52 9.00
C SER A 115 -10.32 7.32 9.81
N PRO A 116 -9.26 7.83 9.19
CA PRO A 116 -8.35 8.72 9.90
C PRO A 116 -9.12 9.96 10.37
N PRO A 117 -8.81 10.47 11.58
CA PRO A 117 -9.41 11.72 12.05
C PRO A 117 -9.11 12.87 11.07
N ASP A 118 -10.03 13.82 10.93
CA ASP A 118 -9.88 14.98 10.06
C ASP A 118 -8.73 15.87 10.57
N TYR A 119 -7.54 15.74 10.01
CA TYR A 119 -6.37 16.57 10.40
C TYR A 119 -6.23 17.85 9.60
N ALA A 120 -6.93 17.98 8.50
CA ALA A 120 -6.86 19.16 7.68
C ALA A 120 -8.12 20.03 7.92
N PRO A 121 -7.95 21.33 8.21
CA PRO A 121 -9.09 22.22 8.30
C PRO A 121 -9.87 22.19 6.98
N PRO A 122 -11.22 22.32 7.03
CA PRO A 122 -12.04 22.33 5.82
C PRO A 122 -11.58 23.49 4.92
N LEU A 123 -11.07 23.17 3.76
CA LEU A 123 -10.75 24.15 2.73
C LEU A 123 -12.07 24.64 2.12
N GLN A 124 -12.46 25.84 2.50
CA GLN A 124 -13.59 26.55 1.92
C GLN A 124 -13.16 27.20 0.59
N LEU A 125 -13.30 26.46 -0.51
CA LEU A 125 -13.18 27.02 -1.85
C LEU A 125 -14.59 27.36 -2.38
N GLY A 126 -15.09 28.53 -1.98
CA GLY A 126 -16.42 29.02 -2.41
C GLY A 126 -17.59 28.25 -1.77
N PRO A 127 -18.72 28.06 -2.47
CA PRO A 127 -19.93 27.48 -1.89
C PRO A 127 -19.88 25.95 -1.68
N LEU A 128 -18.75 25.28 -1.98
CA LEU A 128 -18.58 23.85 -1.81
C LEU A 128 -17.68 23.55 -0.61
N PRO A 129 -18.22 22.97 0.49
CA PRO A 129 -17.40 22.49 1.59
C PRO A 129 -16.63 21.23 1.13
N LEU A 130 -15.34 21.37 0.87
CA LEU A 130 -14.46 20.24 0.58
C LEU A 130 -13.79 19.82 1.89
N ASN A 131 -14.03 18.57 2.31
CA ASN A 131 -13.30 17.99 3.45
C ASN A 131 -11.82 17.94 3.11
N GLY A 132 -11.01 18.75 3.81
CA GLY A 132 -9.56 18.85 3.60
C GLY A 132 -8.84 17.51 3.73
N SER A 133 -9.31 16.60 4.59
CA SER A 133 -8.75 15.25 4.77
C SER A 133 -8.84 14.37 3.52
N ARG A 134 -9.85 14.57 2.67
CA ARG A 134 -9.98 13.85 1.38
C ARG A 134 -9.07 14.40 0.27
N PHE A 135 -8.47 15.56 0.47
CA PHE A 135 -7.53 16.15 -0.49
C PHE A 135 -6.08 15.72 -0.24
N VAL A 136 -5.78 15.31 0.98
CA VAL A 136 -4.42 14.97 1.44
C VAL A 136 -4.21 13.44 1.45
N ALA A 137 -5.29 12.65 1.48
CA ALA A 137 -5.22 11.20 1.34
C ALA A 137 -5.21 10.76 -0.12
#